data_80acf6476975f1ea9342a8cbe3025de6
#
_entry.id   80acf6476975f1ea9342a8cbe3025de6
#
_cell.length_a   1.000
_cell.length_b   1.000
_cell.length_c   1.000
_cell.angle_alpha   90.00
_cell.angle_beta   90.00
_cell.angle_gamma   90.00
#
_symmetry.space_group_name_H-M   'P 1'
#
loop_
_entity.id
_entity.type
_entity.pdbx_description
1 polymer ?
#
loop_
_entity_poly.entity_id
_entity_poly.type
_entity_poly.pdbx_seq_one_letter_code
_entity_poly.pdbx_strand_id
1 'polypeptide(L)'
;MILIYINDVMQDVHVKFMNADVIIYSFPLYFFGMPGPMKTFVDRIMPLMETYKGKVRDIGDDAFHEFRYDMGDKKYYVISSCGYGRTYEIYDALIKEFNFIYGKGRYQALLCPQSEMFAIPPMVNQINEYLKRYTEIGKVMGKGEDIPQDMIDYASQPMIPQRALEKLMNNYWDAVTPENPLPAPNLR
;
A
#
# COMPACT_ATOMS: atom_id res chain seq x y z
N MET A 1 -11.41 22.70 -16.50
CA MET A 1 -10.86 22.19 -15.22
C MET A 1 -10.21 23.40 -14.53
N ILE A 2 -10.79 23.87 -13.42
CA ILE A 2 -10.22 24.97 -12.63
C ILE A 2 -9.08 24.35 -11.83
N LEU A 3 -7.84 24.60 -12.23
CA LEU A 3 -6.67 24.30 -11.42
C LEU A 3 -6.68 25.30 -10.25
N ILE A 4 -7.06 24.84 -9.08
CA ILE A 4 -6.88 25.63 -7.86
C ILE A 4 -5.37 25.69 -7.62
N TYR A 5 -4.78 26.84 -7.90
CA TYR A 5 -3.39 27.14 -7.61
C TYR A 5 -3.26 27.35 -6.10
N ILE A 6 -2.88 26.30 -5.38
CA ILE A 6 -2.53 26.44 -3.97
C ILE A 6 -1.02 26.65 -3.92
N ASN A 7 -0.61 27.79 -3.42
CA ASN A 7 0.82 28.09 -3.21
C ASN A 7 1.29 27.35 -1.94
N ASP A 8 1.80 26.13 -2.13
CA ASP A 8 2.32 25.28 -1.06
C ASP A 8 3.47 24.40 -1.57
N VAL A 9 3.90 23.44 -0.74
CA VAL A 9 5.03 22.54 -1.01
C VAL A 9 4.84 21.58 -2.18
N MET A 10 3.62 21.47 -2.77
CA MET A 10 3.36 20.48 -3.83
C MET A 10 4.13 20.74 -5.11
N GLN A 11 4.52 21.97 -5.40
CA GLN A 11 5.37 22.27 -6.57
C GLN A 11 6.73 21.57 -6.43
N ASP A 12 7.35 21.66 -5.25
CA ASP A 12 8.61 20.98 -4.95
C ASP A 12 8.44 19.45 -4.96
N VAL A 13 7.31 18.98 -4.44
CA VAL A 13 6.98 17.55 -4.42
C VAL A 13 6.79 17.02 -5.86
N HIS A 14 6.14 17.76 -6.77
CA HIS A 14 6.02 17.37 -8.17
C HIS A 14 7.39 17.25 -8.84
N VAL A 15 8.31 18.19 -8.59
CA VAL A 15 9.67 18.12 -9.12
C VAL A 15 10.40 16.88 -8.60
N LYS A 16 10.29 16.59 -7.30
CA LYS A 16 10.87 15.38 -6.70
C LYS A 16 10.25 14.10 -7.28
N PHE A 17 8.93 14.10 -7.43
CA PHE A 17 8.19 12.97 -8.02
C PHE A 17 8.65 12.68 -9.46
N MET A 18 8.81 13.73 -10.28
CA MET A 18 9.27 13.59 -11.65
C MET A 18 10.74 13.13 -11.75
N ASN A 19 11.58 13.50 -10.80
CA ASN A 19 13.01 13.21 -10.83
C ASN A 19 13.42 11.93 -10.09
N ALA A 20 12.51 11.32 -9.32
CA ALA A 20 12.79 10.09 -8.60
C ALA A 20 12.80 8.89 -9.56
N ASP A 21 13.72 7.96 -9.41
CA ASP A 21 13.76 6.70 -10.16
C ASP A 21 12.75 5.68 -9.59
N VAL A 22 12.46 5.80 -8.30
CA VAL A 22 11.57 4.90 -7.58
C VAL A 22 10.55 5.71 -6.79
N ILE A 23 9.27 5.35 -6.92
CA ILE A 23 8.16 5.89 -6.14
C ILE A 23 7.57 4.77 -5.27
N ILE A 24 7.56 4.98 -3.97
CA ILE A 24 6.98 4.03 -3.01
C ILE A 24 5.81 4.69 -2.30
N TYR A 25 4.62 4.14 -2.48
CA TYR A 25 3.42 4.46 -1.72
C TYR A 25 3.34 3.52 -0.52
N SER A 26 3.61 4.02 0.69
CA SER A 26 3.57 3.22 1.92
C SER A 26 2.53 3.76 2.89
N PHE A 27 1.48 2.95 3.17
CA PHE A 27 0.36 3.37 4.00
C PHE A 27 -0.45 2.17 4.53
N PRO A 28 -1.15 2.33 5.68
CA PRO A 28 -2.11 1.33 6.14
C PRO A 28 -3.39 1.38 5.29
N LEU A 29 -4.02 0.22 5.07
CA LEU A 29 -5.33 0.14 4.44
C LEU A 29 -6.42 0.59 5.43
N TYR A 30 -7.10 1.68 5.13
CA TYR A 30 -8.24 2.17 5.91
C TYR A 30 -9.52 2.13 5.08
N PHE A 31 -10.55 1.44 5.59
CA PHE A 31 -11.82 1.24 4.87
C PHE A 31 -11.61 0.79 3.40
N PHE A 32 -10.74 -0.20 3.22
CA PHE A 32 -10.42 -0.81 1.91
C PHE A 32 -9.76 0.13 0.89
N GLY A 33 -9.26 1.28 1.33
CA GLY A 33 -8.63 2.30 0.47
C GLY A 33 -7.45 3.01 1.13
N MET A 34 -6.98 4.06 0.45
CA MET A 34 -5.92 4.93 0.96
C MET A 34 -6.41 5.77 2.13
N PRO A 35 -5.56 6.01 3.16
CA PRO A 35 -5.85 7.03 4.18
C PRO A 35 -5.96 8.43 3.57
N GLY A 36 -6.74 9.30 4.19
CA GLY A 36 -6.99 10.66 3.70
C GLY A 36 -5.76 11.44 3.24
N PRO A 37 -4.67 11.51 4.03
CA PRO A 37 -3.45 12.21 3.61
C PRO A 37 -2.81 11.60 2.34
N MET A 38 -2.79 10.28 2.20
CA MET A 38 -2.27 9.60 1.00
C MET A 38 -3.17 9.88 -0.20
N LYS A 39 -4.49 9.79 -0.03
CA LYS A 39 -5.44 10.11 -1.09
C LYS A 39 -5.31 11.57 -1.54
N THR A 40 -5.17 12.50 -0.60
CA THR A 40 -4.93 13.91 -0.90
C THR A 40 -3.65 14.10 -1.72
N PHE A 41 -2.57 13.40 -1.37
CA PHE A 41 -1.33 13.43 -2.16
C PHE A 41 -1.56 12.91 -3.58
N VAL A 42 -2.19 11.74 -3.71
CA VAL A 42 -2.47 11.12 -5.02
C VAL A 42 -3.37 12.01 -5.88
N ASP A 43 -4.41 12.63 -5.32
CA ASP A 43 -5.25 13.57 -6.05
C ASP A 43 -4.46 14.79 -6.55
N ARG A 44 -3.43 15.19 -5.82
CA ARG A 44 -2.62 16.36 -6.14
C ARG A 44 -1.48 16.08 -7.12
N ILE A 45 -1.23 14.84 -7.53
CA ILE A 45 -0.38 14.53 -8.68
C ILE A 45 -1.14 14.61 -10.02
N MET A 46 -2.46 14.78 -10.00
CA MET A 46 -3.29 14.90 -11.21
C MET A 46 -2.81 15.96 -12.23
N PRO A 47 -2.23 17.11 -11.83
CA PRO A 47 -1.65 18.04 -12.80
C PRO A 47 -0.53 17.47 -13.67
N LEU A 48 0.11 16.37 -13.25
CA LEU A 48 1.13 15.67 -14.02
C LEU A 48 0.53 14.74 -15.10
N MET A 49 -0.79 14.54 -15.07
CA MET A 49 -1.48 13.65 -15.99
C MET A 49 -1.96 14.41 -17.24
N GLU A 50 -2.03 13.70 -18.38
CA GLU A 50 -2.63 14.22 -19.61
C GLU A 50 -4.15 14.41 -19.43
N THR A 51 -4.63 15.49 -20.03
CA THR A 51 -6.06 15.69 -20.20
C THR A 51 -6.53 15.19 -21.57
N TYR A 52 -7.75 15.47 -21.96
CA TYR A 52 -8.53 14.90 -23.02
C TYR A 52 -7.85 14.80 -24.39
N LYS A 53 -7.09 15.15 -24.98
CA LYS A 53 -6.58 15.12 -26.38
C LYS A 53 -6.34 13.72 -26.98
N GLY A 54 -7.27 12.81 -26.77
CA GLY A 54 -7.18 11.45 -27.33
C GLY A 54 -6.17 10.53 -26.63
N LYS A 55 -5.71 10.92 -25.43
CA LYS A 55 -4.75 10.14 -24.63
C LYS A 55 -5.36 9.54 -23.36
N VAL A 56 -6.69 9.41 -23.34
CA VAL A 56 -7.39 8.62 -22.34
C VAL A 56 -7.42 7.20 -22.87
N ARG A 57 -6.86 6.27 -22.13
CA ARG A 57 -6.88 4.86 -22.51
C ARG A 57 -8.26 4.26 -22.41
N ASP A 58 -8.50 3.22 -23.17
CA ASP A 58 -9.67 2.40 -23.00
C ASP A 58 -9.66 1.79 -21.58
N ILE A 59 -10.85 1.63 -21.01
CA ILE A 59 -11.05 1.08 -19.68
C ILE A 59 -10.47 -0.34 -19.54
N GLY A 60 -10.33 -1.07 -20.67
CA GLY A 60 -9.70 -2.38 -20.73
C GLY A 60 -8.22 -2.40 -20.33
N ASP A 61 -7.51 -1.28 -20.45
CA ASP A 61 -6.11 -1.12 -20.05
C ASP A 61 -5.95 -0.69 -18.59
N ASP A 62 -7.05 -0.47 -17.88
CA ASP A 62 -7.16 0.00 -16.50
C ASP A 62 -6.63 1.42 -16.24
N ALA A 63 -5.76 1.98 -17.05
CA ALA A 63 -5.27 3.35 -16.89
C ALA A 63 -6.08 4.35 -17.73
N PHE A 64 -6.58 5.43 -17.10
CA PHE A 64 -7.37 6.46 -17.79
C PHE A 64 -6.52 7.56 -18.40
N HIS A 65 -5.38 7.89 -17.80
CA HIS A 65 -4.56 9.02 -18.20
C HIS A 65 -3.09 8.64 -18.20
N GLU A 66 -2.39 9.04 -19.25
CA GLU A 66 -0.93 8.98 -19.28
C GLU A 66 -0.34 10.20 -18.58
N PHE A 67 0.93 10.12 -18.20
CA PHE A 67 1.67 11.28 -17.73
C PHE A 67 1.95 12.25 -18.88
N ARG A 68 1.96 13.56 -18.58
CA ARG A 68 2.32 14.62 -19.54
C ARG A 68 3.78 14.60 -19.90
N TYR A 69 4.60 14.09 -19.01
CA TYR A 69 6.04 14.11 -19.08
C TYR A 69 6.54 12.68 -19.28
N ASP A 70 7.69 12.57 -19.93
CA ASP A 70 8.40 11.30 -19.96
C ASP A 70 8.83 10.95 -18.53
N MET A 71 8.31 9.86 -18.02
CA MET A 71 8.60 9.37 -16.67
C MET A 71 9.76 8.35 -16.68
N GLY A 72 10.33 8.04 -17.87
CA GLY A 72 11.41 7.06 -18.02
C GLY A 72 11.01 5.67 -17.52
N ASP A 73 12.00 4.88 -17.11
CA ASP A 73 11.85 3.53 -16.57
C ASP A 73 11.53 3.52 -15.06
N LYS A 74 10.80 4.52 -14.59
CA LYS A 74 10.45 4.70 -13.18
C LYS A 74 9.70 3.50 -12.62
N LYS A 75 10.15 3.03 -11.46
CA LYS A 75 9.50 1.94 -10.73
C LYS A 75 8.49 2.48 -9.71
N TYR A 76 7.31 1.85 -9.68
CA TYR A 76 6.24 2.19 -8.74
C TYR A 76 5.94 1.01 -7.84
N TYR A 77 5.93 1.25 -6.53
CA TYR A 77 5.62 0.25 -5.53
C TYR A 77 4.50 0.74 -4.61
N VAL A 78 3.58 -0.16 -4.28
CA VAL A 78 2.56 0.03 -3.25
C VAL A 78 2.87 -0.91 -2.11
N ILE A 79 3.15 -0.38 -0.93
CA ILE A 79 3.38 -1.17 0.28
C ILE A 79 2.26 -0.81 1.24
N SER A 80 1.33 -1.74 1.45
CA SER A 80 0.17 -1.48 2.29
C SER A 80 -0.05 -2.59 3.29
N SER A 81 -0.43 -2.21 4.52
CA SER A 81 -0.68 -3.12 5.62
C SER A 81 -2.13 -3.06 6.09
N CYS A 82 -2.67 -4.19 6.60
CA CYS A 82 -4.01 -4.25 7.17
C CYS A 82 -4.06 -5.21 8.36
N GLY A 83 -5.09 -5.06 9.22
CA GLY A 83 -5.35 -5.97 10.33
C GLY A 83 -5.99 -7.30 9.94
N TYR A 84 -6.49 -7.43 8.71
CA TYR A 84 -7.16 -8.65 8.24
C TYR A 84 -6.19 -9.83 8.12
N GLY A 85 -6.73 -11.05 8.25
CA GLY A 85 -5.97 -12.30 8.17
C GLY A 85 -5.55 -12.71 6.76
N ARG A 86 -6.00 -11.98 5.73
CA ARG A 86 -5.74 -12.25 4.31
C ARG A 86 -5.66 -10.97 3.51
N THR A 87 -5.11 -11.02 2.32
CA THR A 87 -5.00 -9.87 1.41
C THR A 87 -5.98 -9.92 0.24
N TYR A 88 -6.28 -11.12 -0.29
CA TYR A 88 -7.22 -11.29 -1.40
C TYR A 88 -8.63 -10.80 -1.00
N GLU A 89 -9.37 -10.22 -1.94
CA GLU A 89 -10.65 -9.51 -1.76
C GLU A 89 -10.57 -8.24 -0.90
N ILE A 90 -9.70 -8.21 0.11
CA ILE A 90 -9.55 -7.07 1.03
C ILE A 90 -8.92 -5.85 0.32
N TYR A 91 -8.02 -6.11 -0.60
CA TYR A 91 -7.30 -5.06 -1.33
C TYR A 91 -7.85 -4.78 -2.74
N ASP A 92 -8.91 -5.45 -3.18
CA ASP A 92 -9.41 -5.36 -4.55
C ASP A 92 -9.76 -3.93 -4.97
N ALA A 93 -10.40 -3.17 -4.09
CA ALA A 93 -10.75 -1.77 -4.37
C ALA A 93 -9.48 -0.91 -4.53
N LEU A 94 -8.50 -1.06 -3.65
CA LEU A 94 -7.24 -0.33 -3.70
C LEU A 94 -6.44 -0.69 -4.96
N ILE A 95 -6.31 -1.97 -5.27
CA ILE A 95 -5.61 -2.44 -6.48
C ILE A 95 -6.30 -1.90 -7.73
N LYS A 96 -7.64 -1.90 -7.77
CA LYS A 96 -8.39 -1.35 -8.89
C LYS A 96 -8.15 0.16 -9.04
N GLU A 97 -8.08 0.92 -7.95
CA GLU A 97 -7.74 2.33 -7.96
C GLU A 97 -6.34 2.58 -8.57
N PHE A 98 -5.32 1.81 -8.12
CA PHE A 98 -3.96 1.92 -8.67
C PHE A 98 -3.88 1.49 -10.14
N ASN A 99 -4.66 0.49 -10.56
CA ASN A 99 -4.77 0.11 -11.96
C ASN A 99 -5.31 1.27 -12.82
N PHE A 100 -6.28 2.04 -12.30
CA PHE A 100 -6.77 3.23 -13.00
C PHE A 100 -5.76 4.38 -13.05
N ILE A 101 -4.91 4.51 -12.04
CA ILE A 101 -3.90 5.58 -11.98
C ILE A 101 -2.70 5.26 -12.87
N TYR A 102 -2.15 4.05 -12.75
CA TYR A 102 -0.88 3.67 -13.38
C TYR A 102 -1.01 2.71 -14.56
N GLY A 103 -2.06 1.93 -14.60
CA GLY A 103 -2.21 0.79 -15.50
C GLY A 103 -1.80 -0.53 -14.85
N LYS A 104 -2.52 -1.57 -15.20
CA LYS A 104 -2.28 -2.93 -14.72
C LYS A 104 -0.88 -3.41 -15.12
N GLY A 105 -0.13 -3.91 -14.15
CA GLY A 105 1.24 -4.42 -14.35
C GLY A 105 2.33 -3.34 -14.44
N ARG A 106 1.99 -2.06 -14.26
CA ARG A 106 2.98 -0.96 -14.26
C ARG A 106 3.45 -0.58 -12.86
N TYR A 107 3.02 -1.28 -11.85
CA TYR A 107 3.47 -1.16 -10.46
C TYR A 107 3.46 -2.53 -9.80
N GLN A 108 4.16 -2.67 -8.68
CA GLN A 108 4.15 -3.88 -7.87
C GLN A 108 3.59 -3.57 -6.49
N ALA A 109 2.73 -4.46 -5.96
CA ALA A 109 2.07 -4.28 -4.68
C ALA A 109 2.55 -5.32 -3.66
N LEU A 110 3.02 -4.83 -2.52
CA LEU A 110 3.40 -5.61 -1.36
C LEU A 110 2.34 -5.41 -0.28
N LEU A 111 1.54 -6.44 -0.04
CA LEU A 111 0.37 -6.36 0.83
C LEU A 111 0.62 -7.16 2.11
N CYS A 112 0.69 -6.45 3.24
CA CYS A 112 1.00 -7.01 4.55
C CYS A 112 -0.29 -7.27 5.36
N PRO A 113 -0.74 -8.53 5.50
CA PRO A 113 -1.85 -8.86 6.40
C PRO A 113 -1.39 -8.88 7.85
N GLN A 114 -2.35 -8.86 8.77
CA GLN A 114 -2.13 -9.01 10.21
C GLN A 114 -1.18 -7.97 10.82
N SER A 115 -1.15 -6.75 10.28
CA SER A 115 -0.19 -5.72 10.73
C SER A 115 -0.36 -5.29 12.19
N GLU A 116 -1.51 -5.53 12.81
CA GLU A 116 -1.74 -5.30 14.24
C GLU A 116 -0.82 -6.16 15.12
N MET A 117 -0.33 -7.29 14.61
CA MET A 117 0.63 -8.16 15.30
C MET A 117 1.94 -7.44 15.62
N PHE A 118 2.33 -6.43 14.85
CA PHE A 118 3.55 -5.64 15.12
C PHE A 118 3.50 -4.91 16.45
N ALA A 119 2.32 -4.64 17.00
CA ALA A 119 2.14 -4.01 18.30
C ALA A 119 2.11 -5.01 19.48
N ILE A 120 2.29 -6.31 19.23
CA ILE A 120 2.17 -7.37 20.25
C ILE A 120 3.57 -7.89 20.65
N PRO A 121 4.15 -7.46 21.78
CA PRO A 121 5.54 -7.79 22.16
C PRO A 121 5.88 -9.29 22.17
N PRO A 122 5.02 -10.20 22.63
CA PRO A 122 5.29 -11.63 22.57
C PRO A 122 5.43 -12.22 21.16
N MET A 123 5.01 -11.48 20.11
CA MET A 123 5.11 -11.91 18.71
C MET A 123 6.43 -11.52 18.04
N VAL A 124 7.39 -10.97 18.77
CA VAL A 124 8.64 -10.42 18.20
C VAL A 124 9.40 -11.40 17.31
N ASN A 125 9.42 -12.68 17.64
CA ASN A 125 10.12 -13.69 16.83
C ASN A 125 9.41 -13.91 15.48
N GLN A 126 8.08 -14.05 15.49
CA GLN A 126 7.27 -14.20 14.28
C GLN A 126 7.36 -12.94 13.40
N ILE A 127 7.32 -11.77 14.02
CA ILE A 127 7.49 -10.49 13.35
C ILE A 127 8.87 -10.41 12.67
N ASN A 128 9.95 -10.78 13.36
CA ASN A 128 11.30 -10.76 12.79
C ASN A 128 11.42 -11.72 11.61
N GLU A 129 10.88 -12.94 11.70
CA GLU A 129 10.86 -13.87 10.58
C GLU A 129 10.03 -13.34 9.40
N TYR A 130 8.90 -12.71 9.68
CA TYR A 130 8.08 -12.07 8.66
C TYR A 130 8.82 -10.91 7.97
N LEU A 131 9.48 -10.04 8.73
CA LEU A 131 10.23 -8.89 8.20
C LEU A 131 11.44 -9.28 7.35
N LYS A 132 12.00 -10.48 7.54
CA LYS A 132 13.05 -11.01 6.66
C LYS A 132 12.58 -11.09 5.21
N ARG A 133 11.32 -11.42 4.96
CA ARG A 133 10.72 -11.47 3.61
C ARG A 133 10.86 -10.11 2.93
N TYR A 134 10.50 -9.03 3.63
CA TYR A 134 10.60 -7.66 3.13
C TYR A 134 12.05 -7.18 3.00
N THR A 135 12.94 -7.67 3.85
CA THR A 135 14.39 -7.39 3.74
C THR A 135 14.96 -7.95 2.44
N GLU A 136 14.60 -9.18 2.07
CA GLU A 136 15.04 -9.78 0.80
C GLU A 136 14.44 -9.05 -0.42
N ILE A 137 13.16 -8.67 -0.35
CA ILE A 137 12.51 -7.83 -1.36
C ILE A 137 13.25 -6.49 -1.50
N GLY A 138 13.58 -5.83 -0.38
CA GLY A 138 14.32 -4.57 -0.39
C GLY A 138 15.68 -4.67 -1.09
N LYS A 139 16.36 -5.82 -1.02
CA LYS A 139 17.61 -6.06 -1.76
C LYS A 139 17.39 -6.12 -3.28
N VAL A 140 16.28 -6.70 -3.73
CA VAL A 140 15.91 -6.74 -5.16
C VAL A 140 15.57 -5.32 -5.63
N MET A 141 14.72 -4.61 -4.89
CA MET A 141 14.38 -3.21 -5.19
C MET A 141 15.61 -2.30 -5.27
N GLY A 142 16.57 -2.48 -4.34
CA GLY A 142 17.80 -1.69 -4.30
C GLY A 142 18.74 -1.91 -5.50
N LYS A 143 18.55 -2.99 -6.26
CA LYS A 143 19.24 -3.24 -7.52
C LYS A 143 18.51 -2.67 -8.76
N GLY A 144 17.31 -2.12 -8.57
CA GLY A 144 16.44 -1.67 -9.65
C GLY A 144 15.76 -2.80 -10.42
N GLU A 145 15.79 -4.02 -9.89
CA GLU A 145 15.16 -5.20 -10.48
C GLU A 145 13.66 -5.26 -10.13
N ASP A 146 12.85 -5.91 -10.99
CA ASP A 146 11.47 -6.24 -10.65
C ASP A 146 11.43 -7.33 -9.59
N ILE A 147 10.53 -7.19 -8.63
CA ILE A 147 10.35 -8.19 -7.56
C ILE A 147 9.71 -9.45 -8.18
N PRO A 148 10.32 -10.64 -8.05
CA PRO A 148 9.71 -11.89 -8.48
C PRO A 148 8.33 -12.11 -7.82
N GLN A 149 7.37 -12.64 -8.59
CA GLN A 149 5.98 -12.80 -8.11
C GLN A 149 5.90 -13.74 -6.90
N ASP A 150 6.70 -14.79 -6.87
CA ASP A 150 6.77 -15.72 -5.75
C ASP A 150 7.24 -15.06 -4.44
N MET A 151 8.13 -14.06 -4.52
CA MET A 151 8.53 -13.26 -3.36
C MET A 151 7.38 -12.36 -2.88
N ILE A 152 6.64 -11.75 -3.80
CA ILE A 152 5.44 -10.95 -3.48
C ILE A 152 4.39 -11.83 -2.81
N ASP A 153 4.11 -12.99 -3.40
CA ASP A 153 3.13 -13.95 -2.88
C ASP A 153 3.53 -14.45 -1.49
N TYR A 154 4.82 -14.74 -1.27
CA TYR A 154 5.33 -15.15 0.03
C TYR A 154 5.25 -14.03 1.07
N ALA A 155 5.57 -12.79 0.70
CA ALA A 155 5.47 -11.64 1.60
C ALA A 155 4.01 -11.32 2.00
N SER A 156 3.05 -11.65 1.14
CA SER A 156 1.62 -11.45 1.37
C SER A 156 0.95 -12.56 2.22
N GLN A 157 1.69 -13.60 2.58
CA GLN A 157 1.17 -14.65 3.45
C GLN A 157 1.07 -14.18 4.90
N PRO A 158 0.04 -14.61 5.65
CA PRO A 158 -0.13 -14.23 7.05
C PRO A 158 1.03 -14.74 7.93
N MET A 159 1.26 -14.05 9.06
CA MET A 159 2.25 -14.43 10.06
C MET A 159 1.81 -15.60 10.92
N ILE A 160 0.52 -15.69 11.22
CA ILE A 160 -0.09 -16.74 12.03
C ILE A 160 -1.34 -17.30 11.34
N PRO A 161 -1.72 -18.56 11.64
CA PRO A 161 -2.95 -19.14 11.10
C PRO A 161 -4.20 -18.33 11.47
N GLN A 162 -5.20 -18.29 10.58
CA GLN A 162 -6.44 -17.54 10.73
C GLN A 162 -7.14 -17.82 12.08
N ARG A 163 -7.22 -19.10 12.49
CA ARG A 163 -7.85 -19.48 13.78
C ARG A 163 -7.12 -18.88 14.99
N ALA A 164 -5.81 -18.75 14.91
CA ALA A 164 -5.03 -18.14 16.00
C ALA A 164 -5.29 -16.62 16.05
N LEU A 165 -5.37 -15.96 14.91
CA LEU A 165 -5.75 -14.55 14.81
C LEU A 165 -7.16 -14.33 15.39
N GLU A 166 -8.15 -15.11 14.99
CA GLU A 166 -9.52 -14.99 15.48
C GLU A 166 -9.61 -15.15 17.00
N LYS A 167 -8.92 -16.16 17.55
CA LYS A 167 -8.85 -16.33 19.01
C LYS A 167 -8.24 -15.12 19.71
N LEU A 168 -7.14 -14.59 19.16
CA LEU A 168 -6.47 -13.42 19.73
C LEU A 168 -7.37 -12.19 19.69
N MET A 169 -8.04 -11.93 18.57
CA MET A 169 -8.95 -10.81 18.42
C MET A 169 -10.17 -10.94 19.34
N ASN A 170 -10.78 -12.11 19.42
CA ASN A 170 -11.92 -12.34 20.32
C ASN A 170 -11.51 -12.11 21.78
N ASN A 171 -10.38 -12.68 22.23
CA ASN A 171 -9.88 -12.46 23.59
C ASN A 171 -9.64 -10.98 23.90
N TYR A 172 -9.13 -10.22 22.93
CA TYR A 172 -8.93 -8.78 23.07
C TYR A 172 -10.27 -8.05 23.22
N TRP A 173 -11.23 -8.29 22.33
CA TRP A 173 -12.52 -7.60 22.34
C TRP A 173 -13.39 -8.01 23.51
N ASP A 174 -13.31 -9.25 23.99
CA ASP A 174 -14.00 -9.73 25.21
C ASP A 174 -13.45 -9.02 26.46
N ALA A 175 -12.21 -8.55 26.45
CA ALA A 175 -11.58 -7.81 27.54
C ALA A 175 -11.85 -6.29 27.49
N VAL A 176 -12.43 -5.79 26.40
CA VAL A 176 -12.80 -4.36 26.27
C VAL A 176 -14.06 -4.08 27.09
N THR A 177 -13.94 -3.20 28.09
CA THR A 177 -15.07 -2.72 28.90
C THR A 177 -14.99 -1.21 29.06
N PRO A 178 -16.07 -0.53 29.53
CA PRO A 178 -16.01 0.90 29.82
C PRO A 178 -14.88 1.28 30.80
N GLU A 179 -14.56 0.38 31.74
CA GLU A 179 -13.49 0.57 32.73
C GLU A 179 -12.11 0.19 32.19
N ASN A 180 -12.04 -0.61 31.11
CA ASN A 180 -10.82 -1.05 30.45
C ASN A 180 -10.96 -0.95 28.93
N PRO A 181 -11.01 0.27 28.36
CA PRO A 181 -11.30 0.49 26.95
C PRO A 181 -10.16 0.06 26.02
N LEU A 182 -8.94 -0.11 26.54
CA LEU A 182 -7.75 -0.53 25.79
C LEU A 182 -6.99 -1.61 26.58
N PRO A 183 -7.53 -2.84 26.67
CA PRO A 183 -6.86 -3.92 27.40
C PRO A 183 -5.50 -4.26 26.76
N ALA A 184 -4.55 -4.68 27.58
CA ALA A 184 -3.29 -5.22 27.07
C ALA A 184 -3.57 -6.50 26.27
N PRO A 185 -2.87 -6.73 25.13
CA PRO A 185 -3.03 -7.93 24.32
C PRO A 185 -2.77 -9.19 25.15
N ASN A 186 -3.75 -10.08 25.23
CA ASN A 186 -3.64 -11.33 25.98
C ASN A 186 -3.51 -12.52 25.02
N LEU A 187 -2.36 -13.17 25.03
CA LEU A 187 -2.01 -14.31 24.16
C LEU A 187 -2.30 -15.69 24.79
N ARG A 188 -3.02 -15.75 25.91
CA ARG A 188 -3.33 -17.02 26.60
C ARG A 188 -4.39 -17.84 25.92
#